data_65c939a132612f6cf8a399e8b319c326
#
_entry.id   65c939a132612f6cf8a399e8b319c326
#
_cell.length_a   1.000
_cell.length_b   1.000
_cell.length_c   1.000
_cell.angle_alpha   90.00
_cell.angle_beta   90.00
_cell.angle_gamma   90.00
#
_symmetry.space_group_name_H-M   'P 1'
#
loop_
_entity.id
_entity.type
_entity.pdbx_description
1 polymer ?
#
loop_
_entity_poly.entity_id
_entity_poly.type
_entity_poly.pdbx_seq_one_letter_code
_entity_poly.pdbx_strand_id
1 'polypeptide(L)'
;MQKNHIEIAGYLANKPEARYLPSGTKVANARLKESYRFTGSDGQQQTHANWHSIVFYGDVADIAVTYDKDDNIFVEGSLQQRKFTPADGVARTVYEVHARSCHQIAERPQRRESGIEASEPPSQGANYDDPSWPVGPA
;
A
#
# COMPACT_ATOMS: atom_id res chain seq x y z
N MET A 1 -3.52 27.71 -2.81
CA MET A 1 -2.60 26.63 -3.21
C MET A 1 -3.20 25.30 -2.78
N GLN A 2 -3.11 24.29 -3.63
CA GLN A 2 -3.49 22.92 -3.28
C GLN A 2 -2.27 22.02 -3.46
N LYS A 3 -2.03 21.15 -2.50
CA LYS A 3 -0.91 20.22 -2.56
C LYS A 3 -1.32 18.86 -1.98
N ASN A 4 -0.96 17.81 -2.69
CA ASN A 4 -1.17 16.43 -2.25
C ASN A 4 0.10 15.63 -2.53
N HIS A 5 0.85 15.37 -1.48
CA HIS A 5 2.12 14.65 -1.56
C HIS A 5 2.27 13.77 -0.33
N ILE A 6 2.62 12.53 -0.55
CA ILE A 6 2.86 11.55 0.51
C ILE A 6 4.11 10.74 0.19
N GLU A 7 4.91 10.49 1.20
CA GLU A 7 6.06 9.61 1.16
C GLU A 7 5.89 8.56 2.24
N ILE A 8 6.02 7.30 1.87
CA ILE A 8 5.90 6.18 2.79
C ILE A 8 7.01 5.17 2.49
N ALA A 9 7.66 4.70 3.52
CA ALA A 9 8.59 3.59 3.44
C ALA A 9 8.11 2.46 4.35
N GLY A 10 8.22 1.24 3.87
CA GLY A 10 7.81 0.08 4.64
C GLY A 10 8.03 -1.22 3.89
N TYR A 11 7.48 -2.28 4.43
CA TYR A 11 7.63 -3.63 3.90
C TYR A 11 6.39 -4.04 3.13
N LEU A 12 6.58 -4.64 1.96
CA LEU A 12 5.48 -5.19 1.18
C LEU A 12 4.86 -6.38 1.92
N ALA A 13 3.56 -6.31 2.16
CA ALA A 13 2.81 -7.39 2.78
C ALA A 13 2.47 -8.52 1.80
N ASN A 14 2.55 -8.22 0.50
CA ASN A 14 2.31 -9.16 -0.57
C ASN A 14 3.17 -8.81 -1.77
N LYS A 15 3.39 -9.76 -2.67
CA LYS A 15 3.98 -9.47 -3.97
C LYS A 15 3.02 -8.60 -4.77
N PRO A 16 3.49 -7.46 -5.35
CA PRO A 16 2.62 -6.64 -6.19
C PRO A 16 2.07 -7.44 -7.37
N GLU A 17 0.77 -7.35 -7.56
CA GLU A 17 0.05 -8.04 -8.62
C GLU A 17 -0.34 -7.05 -9.71
N ALA A 18 -0.02 -7.38 -10.95
CA ALA A 18 -0.32 -6.56 -12.11
C ALA A 18 -1.57 -7.03 -12.83
N ARG A 19 -2.27 -6.06 -13.38
CA ARG A 19 -3.36 -6.27 -14.33
C ARG A 19 -3.32 -5.17 -15.37
N TYR A 20 -4.04 -5.37 -16.48
CA TYR A 20 -4.15 -4.37 -17.52
C TYR A 20 -5.56 -3.80 -17.54
N LEU A 21 -5.65 -2.49 -17.62
CA LEU A 21 -6.92 -1.80 -17.83
C LEU A 21 -7.38 -1.95 -19.29
N PRO A 22 -8.66 -1.70 -19.59
CA PRO A 22 -9.16 -1.72 -20.98
C PRO A 22 -8.38 -0.77 -21.89
N SER A 23 -7.82 0.31 -21.34
CA SER A 23 -6.96 1.24 -22.08
C SER A 23 -5.58 0.67 -22.43
N GLY A 24 -5.22 -0.52 -21.92
CA GLY A 24 -3.89 -1.08 -22.06
C GLY A 24 -2.88 -0.65 -20.98
N THR A 25 -3.28 0.26 -20.10
CA THR A 25 -2.41 0.70 -19.00
C THR A 25 -2.21 -0.41 -17.97
N LYS A 26 -0.96 -0.68 -17.64
CA LYS A 26 -0.62 -1.62 -16.59
C LYS A 26 -0.83 -1.00 -15.22
N VAL A 27 -1.47 -1.73 -14.33
CA VAL A 27 -1.70 -1.33 -12.94
C VAL A 27 -1.22 -2.44 -12.03
N ALA A 28 -0.51 -2.08 -10.98
CA ALA A 28 -0.14 -3.02 -9.93
C ALA A 28 -0.66 -2.52 -8.59
N ASN A 29 -1.01 -3.46 -7.72
CA ASN A 29 -1.53 -3.18 -6.39
C ASN A 29 -0.70 -3.93 -5.36
N ALA A 30 -0.47 -3.29 -4.23
CA ALA A 30 0.18 -3.93 -3.09
C ALA A 30 -0.27 -3.30 -1.79
N ARG A 31 -0.08 -4.06 -0.71
CA ARG A 31 -0.21 -3.56 0.65
C ARG A 31 1.18 -3.32 1.23
N LEU A 32 1.36 -2.18 1.84
CA LEU A 32 2.61 -1.78 2.48
C LEU A 32 2.40 -1.64 3.97
N LYS A 33 3.23 -2.29 4.75
CA LYS A 33 3.22 -2.21 6.21
C LYS A 33 4.31 -1.24 6.65
N GLU A 34 3.91 -0.21 7.35
CA GLU A 34 4.80 0.73 8.02
C GLU A 34 4.56 0.59 9.52
N SER A 35 5.61 0.41 10.29
CA SER A 35 5.48 0.23 11.72
C SER A 35 6.43 1.13 12.50
N TYR A 36 5.99 1.51 13.69
CA TYR A 36 6.80 2.30 14.61
C TYR A 36 6.60 1.80 16.04
N ARG A 37 7.61 2.06 16.86
CA ARG A 37 7.57 1.76 18.28
C ARG A 37 7.29 3.01 19.08
N PHE A 38 6.55 2.85 20.13
CA PHE A 38 6.27 3.93 21.06
C PHE A 38 6.18 3.39 22.48
N THR A 39 6.34 4.27 23.46
CA THR A 39 6.19 3.92 24.87
C THR A 39 4.73 4.21 25.27
N GLY A 40 4.04 3.16 25.72
CA GLY A 40 2.67 3.29 26.22
C GLY A 40 2.60 4.03 27.56
N SER A 41 1.39 4.36 27.97
CA SER A 41 1.13 5.03 29.26
C SER A 41 1.56 4.20 30.47
N ASP A 42 1.69 2.89 30.31
CA ASP A 42 2.18 1.95 31.32
C ASP A 42 3.72 1.87 31.38
N GLY A 43 4.43 2.64 30.56
CA GLY A 43 5.89 2.62 30.45
C GLY A 43 6.45 1.48 29.61
N GLN A 44 5.61 0.65 29.02
CA GLN A 44 6.05 -0.46 28.17
C GLN A 44 6.15 -0.05 26.72
N GLN A 45 7.12 -0.64 26.00
CA GLN A 45 7.26 -0.43 24.58
C GLN A 45 6.19 -1.20 23.81
N GLN A 46 5.53 -0.51 22.90
CA GLN A 46 4.52 -1.08 22.02
C GLN A 46 4.88 -0.81 20.57
N THR A 47 4.41 -1.67 19.68
CA THR A 47 4.57 -1.51 18.23
C THR A 47 3.20 -1.27 17.61
N HIS A 48 3.12 -0.24 16.78
CA HIS A 48 1.94 0.03 15.97
C HIS A 48 2.27 -0.13 14.50
N ALA A 49 1.38 -0.71 13.75
CA ALA A 49 1.52 -0.87 12.31
C ALA A 49 0.38 -0.17 11.58
N ASN A 50 0.76 0.57 10.55
CA ASN A 50 -0.18 1.12 9.57
C ASN A 50 -0.08 0.29 8.29
N TRP A 51 -1.23 0.03 7.69
CA TRP A 51 -1.34 -0.73 6.45
C TRP A 51 -1.84 0.20 5.36
N HIS A 52 -1.06 0.32 4.30
CA HIS A 52 -1.37 1.23 3.20
C HIS A 52 -1.66 0.45 1.94
N SER A 53 -2.71 0.85 1.23
CA SER A 53 -2.97 0.35 -0.11
C SER A 53 -2.25 1.22 -1.11
N ILE A 54 -1.38 0.62 -1.91
CA ILE A 54 -0.58 1.33 -2.90
C ILE A 54 -1.02 0.89 -4.30
N VAL A 55 -1.22 1.86 -5.17
CA VAL A 55 -1.54 1.62 -6.58
C VAL A 55 -0.43 2.20 -7.44
N PHE A 56 0.11 1.37 -8.33
CA PHE A 56 1.18 1.72 -9.25
C PHE A 56 0.62 1.71 -10.67
N TYR A 57 0.92 2.72 -11.46
CA TYR A 57 0.44 2.83 -12.84
C TYR A 57 1.58 2.92 -13.83
N GLY A 58 1.42 2.28 -15.00
CA GLY A 58 2.35 2.40 -16.12
C GLY A 58 3.77 1.94 -15.77
N ASP A 59 4.74 2.80 -16.02
CA ASP A 59 6.17 2.49 -15.79
C ASP A 59 6.47 2.17 -14.33
N VAL A 60 5.77 2.81 -13.40
CA VAL A 60 5.92 2.53 -11.97
C VAL A 60 5.40 1.13 -11.64
N ALA A 61 4.34 0.69 -12.31
CA ALA A 61 3.86 -0.68 -12.17
C ALA A 61 4.89 -1.71 -12.68
N ASP A 62 5.58 -1.40 -13.76
CA ASP A 62 6.66 -2.26 -14.28
C ASP A 62 7.79 -2.45 -13.27
N ILE A 63 8.09 -1.40 -12.51
CA ILE A 63 9.08 -1.48 -11.42
C ILE A 63 8.52 -2.29 -10.25
N ALA A 64 7.29 -2.01 -9.86
CA ALA A 64 6.66 -2.62 -8.68
C ALA A 64 6.54 -4.14 -8.79
N VAL A 65 6.25 -4.67 -9.97
CA VAL A 65 6.12 -6.13 -10.17
C VAL A 65 7.44 -6.89 -10.04
N THR A 66 8.57 -6.19 -10.03
CA THR A 66 9.88 -6.80 -9.78
C THR A 66 10.13 -7.07 -8.30
N TYR A 67 9.33 -6.48 -7.43
CA TYR A 67 9.48 -6.63 -5.98
C TYR A 67 8.78 -7.89 -5.48
N ASP A 68 9.25 -8.39 -4.35
CA ASP A 68 8.68 -9.54 -3.68
C ASP A 68 8.04 -9.14 -2.34
N LYS A 69 7.25 -10.05 -1.79
CA LYS A 69 6.78 -9.93 -0.42
C LYS A 69 7.97 -9.74 0.52
N ASP A 70 7.80 -8.89 1.52
CA ASP A 70 8.78 -8.53 2.54
C ASP A 70 9.92 -7.61 2.05
N ASP A 71 9.91 -7.22 0.79
CA ASP A 71 10.84 -6.18 0.33
C ASP A 71 10.52 -4.85 1.00
N ASN A 72 11.58 -4.12 1.36
CA ASN A 72 11.47 -2.79 1.91
C ASN A 72 11.55 -1.78 0.78
N ILE A 73 10.48 -1.01 0.60
CA ILE A 73 10.39 -0.04 -0.49
C ILE A 73 10.02 1.34 0.02
N PHE A 74 10.45 2.34 -0.72
CA PHE A 74 10.06 3.73 -0.56
C PHE A 74 9.11 4.11 -1.69
N VAL A 75 7.98 4.69 -1.33
CA VAL A 75 6.95 5.13 -2.28
C VAL A 75 6.70 6.61 -2.11
N GLU A 76 6.67 7.32 -3.22
CA GLU A 76 6.30 8.72 -3.28
C GLU A 76 5.11 8.88 -4.21
N GLY A 77 4.12 9.65 -3.79
CA GLY A 77 2.93 9.84 -4.60
C GLY A 77 1.90 10.76 -3.97
N SER A 78 0.65 10.48 -4.21
CA SER A 78 -0.47 11.24 -3.68
C SER A 78 -1.48 10.34 -3.00
N LEU A 79 -2.15 10.89 -1.98
CA LEU A 79 -3.26 10.21 -1.32
C LEU A 79 -4.53 10.42 -2.13
N GLN A 80 -5.18 9.33 -2.52
CA GLN A 80 -6.41 9.38 -3.29
C GLN A 80 -7.56 8.77 -2.50
N GLN A 81 -8.70 9.37 -2.64
CA GLN A 81 -9.95 8.93 -2.05
C GLN A 81 -10.88 8.49 -3.17
N ARG A 82 -11.52 7.36 -3.00
CA ARG A 82 -12.55 6.93 -3.94
C ARG A 82 -13.74 6.32 -3.21
N LYS A 83 -14.89 6.42 -3.84
CA LYS A 83 -16.08 5.73 -3.37
C LYS A 83 -16.17 4.36 -4.02
N PHE A 84 -16.56 3.41 -3.21
CA PHE A 84 -16.66 2.02 -3.61
C PHE A 84 -17.94 1.44 -3.00
N THR A 85 -18.72 0.75 -3.82
CA THR A 85 -19.93 0.06 -3.38
C THR A 85 -19.75 -1.42 -3.56
N PRO A 86 -19.43 -2.17 -2.48
CA PRO A 86 -19.31 -3.62 -2.56
C PRO A 86 -20.66 -4.30 -2.77
N ALA A 87 -20.66 -5.62 -2.92
CA ALA A 87 -21.84 -6.43 -3.19
C ALA A 87 -22.94 -6.31 -2.10
N ASP A 88 -22.59 -5.86 -0.90
CA ASP A 88 -23.58 -5.60 0.17
C ASP A 88 -24.40 -4.32 -0.05
N GLY A 89 -24.10 -3.53 -1.08
CA GLY A 89 -24.82 -2.31 -1.42
C GLY A 89 -24.50 -1.10 -0.56
N VAL A 90 -23.61 -1.21 0.42
CA VAL A 90 -23.22 -0.11 1.30
C VAL A 90 -22.03 0.64 0.71
N ALA A 91 -22.24 1.90 0.33
CA ALA A 91 -21.18 2.74 -0.19
C ALA A 91 -20.09 3.00 0.87
N ARG A 92 -18.84 2.82 0.50
CA ARG A 92 -17.68 3.05 1.36
C ARG A 92 -16.69 3.98 0.69
N THR A 93 -15.95 4.70 1.51
CA THR A 93 -14.83 5.50 1.04
C THR A 93 -13.54 4.77 1.38
N VAL A 94 -12.69 4.59 0.39
CA VAL A 94 -11.36 4.00 0.58
C VAL A 94 -10.29 5.02 0.23
N TYR A 95 -9.18 4.94 0.94
CA TYR A 95 -8.00 5.75 0.71
C TYR A 95 -6.88 4.87 0.20
N GLU A 96 -6.18 5.36 -0.80
CA GLU A 96 -5.05 4.64 -1.39
C GLU A 96 -3.97 5.62 -1.81
N VAL A 97 -2.73 5.17 -1.84
CA VAL A 97 -1.60 5.96 -2.31
C VAL A 97 -1.38 5.63 -3.78
N HIS A 98 -1.49 6.62 -4.65
CA HIS A 98 -1.12 6.49 -6.05
C HIS A 98 0.34 6.83 -6.20
N ALA A 99 1.18 5.82 -6.46
CA ALA A 99 2.61 5.97 -6.54
C ALA A 99 3.02 6.67 -7.84
N ARG A 100 3.81 7.74 -7.71
CA ARG A 100 4.48 8.39 -8.84
C ARG A 100 5.88 7.83 -9.04
N SER A 101 6.50 7.39 -7.96
CA SER A 101 7.79 6.73 -7.98
C SER A 101 7.91 5.74 -6.84
N CYS A 102 8.76 4.74 -7.04
CA CYS A 102 9.09 3.80 -5.99
C CYS A 102 10.51 3.28 -6.22
N HIS A 103 11.18 2.92 -5.15
CA HIS A 103 12.48 2.25 -5.22
C HIS A 103 12.66 1.35 -4.00
N GLN A 104 13.44 0.32 -4.19
CA GLN A 104 13.77 -0.60 -3.12
C GLN A 104 14.84 0.01 -2.22
N ILE A 105 14.61 -0.05 -0.92
CA ILE A 105 15.63 0.33 0.06
C ILE A 105 16.53 -0.88 0.26
N ALA A 106 17.83 -0.69 0.07
CA ALA A 106 18.80 -1.75 0.34
C ALA A 106 18.77 -2.06 1.84
N GLU A 107 18.36 -3.27 2.18
CA GLU A 107 18.35 -3.69 3.57
C GLU A 107 19.77 -3.93 4.08
N ARG A 108 20.07 -3.35 5.22
CA ARG A 108 21.04 -3.95 6.11
C ARG A 108 20.40 -5.25 6.61
N PRO A 109 21.12 -6.37 6.64
CA PRO A 109 20.60 -7.58 7.26
C PRO A 109 20.27 -7.27 8.72
N GLN A 110 19.04 -6.86 8.96
CA GLN A 110 18.53 -6.71 10.30
C GLN A 110 18.06 -8.07 10.76
N ARG A 111 18.60 -8.48 11.90
CA ARG A 111 18.03 -9.53 12.67
C ARG A 111 16.54 -9.25 12.79
N ARG A 112 15.73 -10.09 12.18
CA ARG A 112 14.29 -10.06 12.43
C ARG A 112 14.13 -10.30 13.93
N GLU A 113 13.86 -9.24 14.66
CA GLU A 113 13.38 -9.41 16.01
C GLU A 113 12.09 -10.21 15.89
N SER A 114 12.04 -11.36 16.54
CA SER A 114 10.83 -12.13 16.73
C SER A 114 9.90 -11.29 17.61
N GLY A 115 9.37 -10.24 17.04
CA GLY A 115 8.41 -9.35 17.67
C GLY A 115 7.02 -9.69 17.20
N ILE A 116 6.07 -9.36 18.03
CA ILE A 116 4.64 -9.50 17.77
C ILE A 116 4.33 -8.96 16.39
N GLU A 117 4.06 -9.83 15.44
CA GLU A 117 3.54 -9.41 14.14
C GLU A 117 2.14 -8.86 14.37
N ALA A 118 1.98 -7.56 14.11
CA ALA A 118 0.66 -6.99 14.07
C ALA A 118 -0.11 -7.70 12.95
N SER A 119 -1.19 -8.39 13.30
CA SER A 119 -2.06 -9.01 12.32
C SER A 119 -2.64 -7.94 11.39
N GLU A 120 -2.69 -8.25 10.11
CA GLU A 120 -3.33 -7.36 9.14
C GLU A 120 -4.78 -7.14 9.54
N PRO A 121 -5.23 -5.87 9.67
CA PRO A 121 -6.64 -5.62 9.91
C PRO A 121 -7.47 -6.14 8.73
N PRO A 122 -8.69 -6.60 8.96
CA PRO A 122 -9.54 -7.05 7.87
C PRO A 122 -9.64 -5.94 6.82
N SER A 123 -9.38 -6.30 5.58
CA SER A 123 -9.38 -5.35 4.47
C SER A 123 -10.77 -4.74 4.35
N GLN A 124 -10.91 -3.50 4.73
CA GLN A 124 -12.16 -2.77 4.57
C GLN A 124 -12.32 -2.40 3.09
N GLY A 125 -12.83 -3.34 2.34
CA GLY A 125 -13.41 -3.03 1.04
C GLY A 125 -12.44 -2.80 -0.12
N ALA A 126 -11.15 -3.01 0.04
CA ALA A 126 -10.24 -2.99 -1.09
C ALA A 126 -10.13 -4.39 -1.70
N ASN A 127 -11.12 -4.77 -2.45
CA ASN A 127 -11.02 -5.96 -3.28
C ASN A 127 -10.31 -5.59 -4.59
N TYR A 128 -9.07 -5.98 -4.73
CA TYR A 128 -8.27 -5.69 -5.91
C TYR A 128 -8.80 -6.39 -7.17
N ASP A 129 -9.63 -7.41 -7.01
CA ASP A 129 -10.27 -8.12 -8.11
C ASP A 129 -11.63 -7.53 -8.51
N ASP A 130 -12.06 -6.47 -7.84
CA ASP A 130 -13.33 -5.84 -8.13
C ASP A 130 -13.25 -5.10 -9.48
N PRO A 131 -14.12 -5.44 -10.43
CA PRO A 131 -14.15 -4.74 -11.71
C PRO A 131 -14.52 -3.26 -11.61
N SER A 132 -15.07 -2.84 -10.48
CA SER A 132 -15.34 -1.42 -10.21
C SER A 132 -14.11 -0.67 -9.70
N TRP A 133 -12.97 -1.34 -9.52
CA TRP A 133 -11.74 -0.68 -9.13
C TRP A 133 -11.44 0.46 -10.11
N PRO A 134 -11.25 1.68 -9.62
CA PRO A 134 -11.13 2.82 -10.51
C PRO A 134 -9.95 2.64 -11.43
N VAL A 135 -10.22 2.89 -12.67
CA VAL A 135 -9.20 3.18 -13.65
C VAL A 135 -8.52 4.45 -13.14
N GLY A 136 -7.24 4.41 -12.88
CA GLY A 136 -6.50 5.54 -12.38
C GLY A 136 -6.73 6.81 -13.19
N PRO A 137 -6.24 7.93 -12.70
CA PRO A 137 -6.42 9.19 -13.39
C PRO A 137 -5.92 9.08 -14.83
N ALA A 138 -6.79 9.47 -15.71
CA ALA A 138 -6.46 9.55 -17.13
C ALA A 138 -5.27 10.48 -17.34
#